data_f7572c3665a70529a31c3102b0be25b7
#
_entry.id   f7572c3665a70529a31c3102b0be25b7
#
_cell.length_a   1.000
_cell.length_b   1.000
_cell.length_c   1.000
_cell.angle_alpha   90.00
_cell.angle_beta   90.00
_cell.angle_gamma   90.00
#
_symmetry.space_group_name_H-M   'P 1'
#
loop_
_entity.id
_entity.type
_entity.pdbx_description
1 polymer ?
#
loop_
_entity_poly.entity_id
_entity_poly.type
_entity_poly.pdbx_seq_one_letter_code
_entity_poly.pdbx_strand_id
1 'polypeptide(L)'
;MKVQEAVAVYGVETISTKDLLACIIGDERKAAKICDNNNEVFKMLNRTVDELKALGLTLNQAVKVSACMELLKRASHTCEKVHLGNPKKAAAYLMPKLRYMEKEVFMVLALNTKNRVIASEVVSVGTLTGSLVHPREVYEVAITHKAAAIVVAHNHPSGMENPSREDRELTTMLYSAGNTMGIPLL
;
A
#
# COMPACT_ATOMS: atom_id res chain seq x y z
N MET A 1 12.29 30.27 -12.60
CA MET A 1 11.15 29.67 -13.30
C MET A 1 10.17 29.21 -12.24
N LYS A 2 8.90 29.56 -12.31
CA LYS A 2 7.89 29.08 -11.36
C LYS A 2 7.63 27.60 -11.62
N VAL A 3 7.32 26.82 -10.59
CA VAL A 3 7.08 25.37 -10.72
C VAL A 3 6.01 25.06 -11.80
N GLN A 4 4.99 25.90 -11.90
CA GLN A 4 3.93 25.78 -12.93
C GLN A 4 4.48 25.91 -14.37
N GLU A 5 5.44 26.80 -14.58
CA GLU A 5 6.12 26.97 -15.89
C GLU A 5 7.00 25.75 -16.20
N ALA A 6 7.68 25.21 -15.18
CA ALA A 6 8.49 24.01 -15.32
C ALA A 6 7.64 22.79 -15.69
N VAL A 7 6.48 22.62 -15.04
CA VAL A 7 5.51 21.56 -15.38
C VAL A 7 5.02 21.68 -16.82
N ALA A 8 4.72 22.90 -17.28
CA ALA A 8 4.24 23.12 -18.63
C ALA A 8 5.29 22.84 -19.72
N VAL A 9 6.58 23.03 -19.41
CA VAL A 9 7.68 22.87 -20.37
C VAL A 9 8.26 21.46 -20.35
N TYR A 10 8.44 20.86 -19.17
CA TYR A 10 9.21 19.63 -18.98
C TYR A 10 8.35 18.40 -18.60
N GLY A 11 7.05 18.59 -18.37
CA GLY A 11 6.16 17.53 -17.91
C GLY A 11 6.20 17.30 -16.39
N VAL A 12 5.15 16.70 -15.86
CA VAL A 12 4.96 16.48 -14.42
C VAL A 12 5.95 15.44 -13.86
N GLU A 13 6.38 14.50 -14.69
CA GLU A 13 7.26 13.38 -14.33
C GLU A 13 8.70 13.84 -13.98
N THR A 14 9.11 15.02 -14.43
CA THR A 14 10.46 15.56 -14.18
C THR A 14 10.53 16.42 -12.92
N ILE A 15 9.40 16.73 -12.32
CA ILE A 15 9.28 17.66 -11.20
C ILE A 15 9.53 16.95 -9.87
N SER A 16 10.29 17.60 -8.97
CA SER A 16 10.54 17.05 -7.64
C SER A 16 9.26 16.90 -6.83
N THR A 17 9.23 15.94 -5.92
CA THR A 17 8.07 15.72 -5.02
C THR A 17 7.72 16.96 -4.21
N LYS A 18 8.73 17.72 -3.77
CA LYS A 18 8.56 18.99 -3.07
C LYS A 18 7.82 20.01 -3.96
N ASP A 19 8.22 20.12 -5.22
CA ASP A 19 7.64 21.08 -6.14
C ASP A 19 6.22 20.67 -6.57
N LEU A 20 5.95 19.36 -6.71
CA LEU A 20 4.59 18.85 -6.92
C LEU A 20 3.69 19.20 -5.73
N LEU A 21 4.17 19.02 -4.50
CA LEU A 21 3.44 19.40 -3.31
C LEU A 21 3.21 20.92 -3.27
N ALA A 22 4.22 21.72 -3.65
CA ALA A 22 4.09 23.18 -3.73
C ALA A 22 3.00 23.60 -4.72
N CYS A 23 2.84 22.90 -5.85
CA CYS A 23 1.74 23.14 -6.79
C CYS A 23 0.36 22.90 -6.14
N ILE A 24 0.21 21.82 -5.36
CA ILE A 24 -1.05 21.46 -4.72
C ILE A 24 -1.44 22.48 -3.65
N ILE A 25 -0.49 22.86 -2.78
CA ILE A 25 -0.76 23.73 -1.64
C ILE A 25 -0.62 25.22 -1.96
N GLY A 26 0.06 25.58 -3.07
CA GLY A 26 0.31 26.95 -3.47
C GLY A 26 1.35 27.68 -2.60
N ASP A 27 2.25 26.95 -1.92
CA ASP A 27 3.23 27.51 -0.98
C ASP A 27 4.51 26.67 -0.95
N GLU A 28 5.57 27.17 -1.60
CA GLU A 28 6.86 26.50 -1.71
C GLU A 28 7.58 26.33 -0.37
N ARG A 29 7.42 27.32 0.55
CA ARG A 29 8.09 27.28 1.86
C ARG A 29 7.50 26.18 2.75
N LYS A 30 6.19 26.04 2.71
CA LYS A 30 5.49 24.97 3.43
C LYS A 30 5.79 23.60 2.82
N ALA A 31 5.79 23.49 1.50
CA ALA A 31 6.15 22.26 0.82
C ALA A 31 7.57 21.80 1.19
N ALA A 32 8.55 22.74 1.22
CA ALA A 32 9.91 22.43 1.65
C ALA A 32 9.95 21.88 3.08
N LYS A 33 9.28 22.54 4.05
CA LYS A 33 9.23 22.07 5.44
C LYS A 33 8.64 20.66 5.59
N ILE A 34 7.70 20.31 4.74
CA ILE A 34 7.02 19.01 4.77
C ILE A 34 7.87 17.93 4.10
N CYS A 35 8.65 18.30 3.06
CA CYS A 35 9.46 17.38 2.26
C CYS A 35 10.93 17.28 2.69
N ASP A 36 11.35 17.93 3.78
CA ASP A 36 12.74 17.91 4.26
C ASP A 36 13.28 16.51 4.61
N ASN A 37 12.40 15.54 4.80
CA ASN A 37 12.74 14.12 4.89
C ASN A 37 12.10 13.38 3.72
N ASN A 38 12.88 12.74 2.86
CA ASN A 38 12.49 12.05 1.62
C ASN A 38 11.30 11.05 1.72
N ASN A 39 10.85 10.72 2.93
CA ASN A 39 9.72 9.82 3.19
C ASN A 39 8.42 10.52 3.66
N GLU A 40 8.43 11.83 3.88
CA GLU A 40 7.31 12.53 4.51
C GLU A 40 6.04 12.59 3.62
N VAL A 41 6.20 12.60 2.29
CA VAL A 41 5.04 12.64 1.37
C VAL A 41 4.20 11.38 1.49
N PHE A 42 4.83 10.22 1.69
CA PHE A 42 4.10 8.96 1.86
C PHE A 42 3.43 8.85 3.23
N LYS A 43 4.00 9.46 4.26
CA LYS A 43 3.36 9.60 5.56
C LYS A 43 2.09 10.46 5.50
N MET A 44 1.96 11.34 4.50
CA MET A 44 0.75 12.13 4.28
C MET A 44 -0.44 11.31 3.78
N LEU A 45 -0.22 10.15 3.14
CA LEU A 45 -1.28 9.30 2.59
C LEU A 45 -2.32 8.89 3.65
N ASN A 46 -1.93 8.82 4.92
CA ASN A 46 -2.77 8.37 6.02
C ASN A 46 -3.05 9.46 7.07
N ARG A 47 -2.58 10.70 6.84
CA ARG A 47 -2.82 11.80 7.80
C ARG A 47 -4.21 12.37 7.67
N THR A 48 -4.80 12.67 8.81
CA THR A 48 -6.06 13.39 8.91
C THR A 48 -5.87 14.87 8.57
N VAL A 49 -6.96 15.57 8.26
CA VAL A 49 -6.94 17.02 8.00
C VAL A 49 -6.34 17.79 9.20
N ASP A 50 -6.62 17.35 10.44
CA ASP A 50 -6.11 18.02 11.65
C ASP A 50 -4.61 17.80 11.84
N GLU A 51 -4.09 16.60 11.54
CA GLU A 51 -2.65 16.33 11.54
C GLU A 51 -1.92 17.15 10.46
N LEU A 52 -2.51 17.30 9.28
CA LEU A 52 -1.96 18.16 8.23
C LEU A 52 -1.95 19.65 8.65
N LYS A 53 -2.97 20.12 9.37
CA LYS A 53 -2.98 21.46 9.95
C LYS A 53 -1.90 21.64 11.01
N ALA A 54 -1.63 20.62 11.82
CA ALA A 54 -0.55 20.65 12.81
C ALA A 54 0.85 20.83 12.17
N LEU A 55 1.01 20.42 10.90
CA LEU A 55 2.23 20.69 10.11
C LEU A 55 2.30 22.13 9.55
N GLY A 56 1.34 22.99 9.88
CA GLY A 56 1.30 24.39 9.47
C GLY A 56 0.52 24.66 8.18
N LEU A 57 -0.24 23.67 7.65
CA LEU A 57 -1.14 23.88 6.53
C LEU A 57 -2.40 24.62 6.99
N THR A 58 -2.93 25.49 6.13
CA THR A 58 -4.28 26.04 6.31
C THR A 58 -5.32 24.95 6.07
N LEU A 59 -6.55 25.14 6.55
CA LEU A 59 -7.65 24.20 6.30
C LEU A 59 -7.81 23.88 4.80
N ASN A 60 -7.79 24.90 3.95
CA ASN A 60 -7.94 24.74 2.49
C ASN A 60 -6.76 23.89 1.90
N GLN A 61 -5.55 24.15 2.35
CA GLN A 61 -4.36 23.39 1.92
C GLN A 61 -4.43 21.92 2.39
N ALA A 62 -4.80 21.69 3.64
CA ALA A 62 -4.96 20.35 4.20
C ALA A 62 -6.06 19.55 3.47
N VAL A 63 -7.20 20.17 3.17
CA VAL A 63 -8.28 19.54 2.40
C VAL A 63 -7.83 19.19 0.98
N LYS A 64 -7.10 20.08 0.28
CA LYS A 64 -6.56 19.79 -1.05
C LYS A 64 -5.62 18.58 -1.04
N VAL A 65 -4.70 18.52 -0.07
CA VAL A 65 -3.79 17.39 0.08
C VAL A 65 -4.58 16.11 0.36
N SER A 66 -5.51 16.13 1.32
CA SER A 66 -6.34 14.96 1.64
C SER A 66 -7.16 14.48 0.44
N ALA A 67 -7.73 15.40 -0.35
CA ALA A 67 -8.48 15.06 -1.56
C ALA A 67 -7.58 14.40 -2.62
N CYS A 68 -6.37 14.93 -2.85
CA CYS A 68 -5.41 14.31 -3.76
C CYS A 68 -5.02 12.90 -3.31
N MET A 69 -4.77 12.70 -2.00
CA MET A 69 -4.43 11.39 -1.45
C MET A 69 -5.59 10.41 -1.57
N GLU A 70 -6.82 10.86 -1.35
CA GLU A 70 -8.02 10.03 -1.53
C GLU A 70 -8.24 9.66 -3.00
N LEU A 71 -8.03 10.58 -3.94
CA LEU A 71 -8.07 10.27 -5.38
C LEU A 71 -7.03 9.23 -5.78
N LEU A 72 -5.80 9.33 -5.25
CA LEU A 72 -4.76 8.32 -5.46
C LEU A 72 -5.17 6.95 -4.90
N LYS A 73 -5.76 6.91 -3.70
CA LYS A 73 -6.31 5.67 -3.12
C LYS A 73 -7.39 5.08 -4.03
N ARG A 74 -8.36 5.87 -4.47
CA ARG A 74 -9.43 5.41 -5.37
C ARG A 74 -8.90 4.95 -6.72
N ALA A 75 -7.94 5.68 -7.30
CA ALA A 75 -7.29 5.28 -8.56
C ALA A 75 -6.52 3.95 -8.43
N SER A 76 -5.88 3.71 -7.28
CA SER A 76 -5.23 2.43 -7.00
C SER A 76 -6.21 1.29 -6.70
N HIS A 77 -7.47 1.63 -6.32
CA HIS A 77 -8.56 0.67 -6.11
C HIS A 77 -9.41 0.42 -7.37
N THR A 78 -9.19 1.15 -8.48
CA THR A 78 -9.80 0.76 -9.76
C THR A 78 -9.23 -0.60 -10.15
N CYS A 79 -10.03 -1.60 -9.87
CA CYS A 79 -9.75 -3.01 -10.02
C CYS A 79 -9.70 -3.37 -11.53
N GLU A 80 -8.63 -3.01 -12.22
CA GLU A 80 -8.21 -3.89 -13.30
C GLU A 80 -7.87 -5.23 -12.64
N LYS A 81 -8.53 -6.28 -13.08
CA LYS A 81 -8.28 -7.65 -12.64
C LYS A 81 -6.84 -8.01 -13.00
N VAL A 82 -5.89 -7.54 -12.16
CA VAL A 82 -4.45 -7.67 -12.40
C VAL A 82 -4.11 -9.15 -12.45
N HIS A 83 -3.48 -9.57 -13.53
CA HIS A 83 -3.02 -10.94 -13.69
C HIS A 83 -1.67 -11.12 -13.02
N LEU A 84 -1.62 -11.91 -11.96
CA LEU A 84 -0.41 -12.26 -11.22
C LEU A 84 0.26 -13.50 -11.82
N GLY A 85 0.76 -13.39 -13.04
CA GLY A 85 1.36 -14.53 -13.76
C GLY A 85 2.79 -14.89 -13.31
N ASN A 86 3.40 -14.09 -12.41
CA ASN A 86 4.72 -14.36 -11.84
C ASN A 86 4.96 -13.52 -10.58
N PRO A 87 5.97 -13.87 -9.74
CA PRO A 87 6.28 -13.14 -8.50
C PRO A 87 6.57 -11.65 -8.69
N LYS A 88 7.19 -11.25 -9.81
CA LYS A 88 7.48 -9.82 -10.09
C LYS A 88 6.21 -9.00 -10.23
N LYS A 89 5.17 -9.55 -10.89
CA LYS A 89 3.87 -8.89 -11.01
C LYS A 89 3.12 -8.82 -9.67
N ALA A 90 3.23 -9.86 -8.86
CA ALA A 90 2.69 -9.85 -7.50
C ALA A 90 3.35 -8.77 -6.66
N ALA A 91 4.69 -8.70 -6.67
CA ALA A 91 5.44 -7.65 -5.99
C ALA A 91 5.06 -6.25 -6.48
N ALA A 92 4.98 -6.02 -7.80
CA ALA A 92 4.58 -4.73 -8.37
C ALA A 92 3.16 -4.30 -7.93
N TYR A 93 2.25 -5.25 -7.75
CA TYR A 93 0.89 -4.99 -7.26
C TYR A 93 0.84 -4.71 -5.75
N LEU A 94 1.66 -5.41 -4.97
CA LEU A 94 1.66 -5.34 -3.50
C LEU A 94 2.53 -4.21 -2.94
N MET A 95 3.66 -3.90 -3.58
CA MET A 95 4.61 -2.89 -3.11
C MET A 95 3.96 -1.52 -2.84
N PRO A 96 3.12 -0.94 -3.73
CA PRO A 96 2.47 0.33 -3.45
C PRO A 96 1.52 0.30 -2.24
N LYS A 97 1.01 -0.89 -1.89
CA LYS A 97 0.06 -1.09 -0.80
C LYS A 97 0.73 -1.29 0.56
N LEU A 98 1.89 -1.95 0.57
CA LEU A 98 2.55 -2.42 1.79
C LEU A 98 3.79 -1.62 2.17
N ARG A 99 4.51 -1.05 1.19
CA ARG A 99 5.84 -0.45 1.38
C ARG A 99 5.91 0.64 2.45
N TYR A 100 4.83 1.40 2.62
CA TYR A 100 4.79 2.58 3.50
C TYR A 100 3.91 2.38 4.73
N MET A 101 3.56 1.14 5.04
CA MET A 101 2.81 0.84 6.25
C MET A 101 3.74 0.91 7.46
N GLU A 102 3.36 1.71 8.45
CA GLU A 102 4.11 1.90 9.71
C GLU A 102 4.01 0.69 10.64
N LYS A 103 2.97 -0.13 10.45
CA LYS A 103 2.75 -1.37 11.17
C LYS A 103 2.94 -2.54 10.22
N GLU A 104 3.25 -3.70 10.76
CA GLU A 104 3.22 -4.93 10.00
C GLU A 104 1.79 -5.25 9.57
N VAL A 105 1.59 -5.39 8.28
CA VAL A 105 0.28 -5.68 7.69
C VAL A 105 0.38 -6.97 6.92
N PHE A 106 -0.47 -7.93 7.26
CA PHE A 106 -0.61 -9.19 6.53
C PHE A 106 -1.81 -9.11 5.58
N MET A 107 -1.55 -9.29 4.30
CA MET A 107 -2.52 -9.13 3.22
C MET A 107 -2.70 -10.43 2.44
N VAL A 108 -3.95 -10.71 2.07
CA VAL A 108 -4.34 -11.84 1.22
C VAL A 108 -4.88 -11.32 -0.11
N LEU A 109 -4.39 -11.90 -1.19
CA LEU A 109 -4.95 -11.73 -2.52
C LEU A 109 -5.69 -13.00 -2.90
N ALA A 110 -6.99 -12.90 -3.12
CA ALA A 110 -7.81 -13.95 -3.68
C ALA A 110 -7.72 -13.92 -5.22
N LEU A 111 -7.46 -15.07 -5.83
CA LEU A 111 -7.25 -15.19 -7.26
C LEU A 111 -8.31 -16.11 -7.91
N ASN A 112 -8.70 -15.78 -9.13
CA ASN A 112 -9.49 -16.69 -9.95
C ASN A 112 -8.61 -17.74 -10.67
N THR A 113 -9.24 -18.66 -11.42
CA THR A 113 -8.57 -19.73 -12.19
C THR A 113 -7.58 -19.23 -13.27
N LYS A 114 -7.61 -17.94 -13.60
CA LYS A 114 -6.68 -17.29 -14.53
C LYS A 114 -5.62 -16.45 -13.79
N ASN A 115 -5.40 -16.70 -12.50
CA ASN A 115 -4.49 -15.94 -11.63
C ASN A 115 -4.72 -14.43 -11.66
N ARG A 116 -5.98 -13.99 -11.82
CA ARG A 116 -6.36 -12.59 -11.71
C ARG A 116 -6.86 -12.29 -10.30
N VAL A 117 -6.43 -11.19 -9.74
CA VAL A 117 -6.88 -10.71 -8.42
C VAL A 117 -8.38 -10.43 -8.47
N ILE A 118 -9.15 -11.09 -7.62
CA ILE A 118 -10.60 -10.87 -7.47
C ILE A 118 -10.93 -10.15 -6.15
N ALA A 119 -10.06 -10.30 -5.14
CA ALA A 119 -10.12 -9.52 -3.91
C ALA A 119 -8.72 -9.31 -3.33
N SER A 120 -8.56 -8.28 -2.52
CA SER A 120 -7.32 -7.92 -1.83
C SER A 120 -7.73 -7.41 -0.44
N GLU A 121 -7.44 -8.18 0.61
CA GLU A 121 -7.86 -7.87 1.97
C GLU A 121 -6.70 -7.91 2.96
N VAL A 122 -6.77 -7.03 3.94
CA VAL A 122 -5.89 -7.05 5.11
C VAL A 122 -6.50 -7.97 6.15
N VAL A 123 -5.80 -9.04 6.48
CA VAL A 123 -6.23 -10.03 7.46
C VAL A 123 -5.76 -9.66 8.86
N SER A 124 -4.56 -9.09 8.96
CA SER A 124 -4.02 -8.69 10.25
C SER A 124 -3.19 -7.41 10.14
N VAL A 125 -3.28 -6.59 11.19
CA VAL A 125 -2.40 -5.44 11.41
C VAL A 125 -1.68 -5.67 12.73
N GLY A 126 -0.37 -5.89 12.65
CA GLY A 126 0.47 -6.20 13.80
C GLY A 126 0.55 -5.07 14.81
N THR A 127 0.75 -5.45 16.07
CA THR A 127 1.22 -4.60 17.15
C THR A 127 2.74 -4.77 17.30
N LEU A 128 3.38 -3.93 18.14
CA LEU A 128 4.82 -4.01 18.44
C LEU A 128 5.31 -5.40 18.94
N THR A 129 4.39 -6.27 19.35
CA THR A 129 4.66 -7.60 19.93
C THR A 129 4.35 -8.76 18.98
N GLY A 130 4.00 -8.50 17.71
CA GLY A 130 3.71 -9.51 16.70
C GLY A 130 2.23 -9.59 16.32
N SER A 131 1.97 -10.08 15.13
CA SER A 131 0.63 -10.35 14.60
C SER A 131 0.46 -11.86 14.46
N LEU A 132 -0.43 -12.46 15.25
CA LEU A 132 -0.82 -13.85 15.07
C LEU A 132 -1.84 -13.94 13.93
N VAL A 133 -1.37 -14.34 12.75
CA VAL A 133 -2.23 -14.70 11.62
C VAL A 133 -2.56 -16.18 11.71
N HIS A 134 -3.84 -16.51 11.68
CA HIS A 134 -4.28 -17.91 11.68
C HIS A 134 -4.77 -18.34 10.30
N PRO A 135 -4.46 -19.58 9.82
CA PRO A 135 -4.94 -20.06 8.52
C PRO A 135 -6.43 -19.89 8.27
N ARG A 136 -7.28 -20.04 9.30
CA ARG A 136 -8.74 -19.85 9.18
C ARG A 136 -9.10 -18.44 8.68
N GLU A 137 -8.41 -17.39 9.14
CA GLU A 137 -8.68 -16.00 8.76
C GLU A 137 -8.25 -15.74 7.32
N VAL A 138 -7.12 -16.31 6.90
CA VAL A 138 -6.61 -16.24 5.53
C VAL A 138 -7.56 -16.94 4.56
N TYR A 139 -8.01 -18.14 4.91
CA TYR A 139 -8.88 -18.93 4.04
C TYR A 139 -10.34 -18.53 4.12
N GLU A 140 -10.77 -17.80 5.15
CA GLU A 140 -12.08 -17.14 5.19
C GLU A 140 -12.21 -16.15 4.02
N VAL A 141 -11.19 -15.33 3.77
CA VAL A 141 -11.13 -14.43 2.60
C VAL A 141 -11.24 -15.22 1.31
N ALA A 142 -10.47 -16.30 1.17
CA ALA A 142 -10.48 -17.14 -0.01
C ALA A 142 -11.85 -17.76 -0.32
N ILE A 143 -12.51 -18.29 0.71
CA ILE A 143 -13.82 -18.92 0.62
C ILE A 143 -14.92 -17.89 0.30
N THR A 144 -14.91 -16.76 1.02
CA THR A 144 -15.87 -15.66 0.82
C THR A 144 -15.86 -15.16 -0.62
N HIS A 145 -14.68 -15.01 -1.20
CA HIS A 145 -14.53 -14.55 -2.59
C HIS A 145 -14.50 -15.68 -3.62
N LYS A 146 -14.74 -16.93 -3.22
CA LYS A 146 -14.70 -18.09 -4.13
C LYS A 146 -13.41 -18.17 -4.92
N ALA A 147 -12.28 -17.96 -4.25
CA ALA A 147 -10.97 -17.96 -4.86
C ALA A 147 -10.56 -19.34 -5.34
N ALA A 148 -9.90 -19.41 -6.48
CA ALA A 148 -9.26 -20.62 -6.99
C ALA A 148 -7.85 -20.82 -6.42
N ALA A 149 -7.20 -19.75 -5.99
CA ALA A 149 -5.88 -19.75 -5.36
C ALA A 149 -5.70 -18.46 -4.54
N ILE A 150 -4.69 -18.42 -3.67
CA ILE A 150 -4.31 -17.23 -2.91
C ILE A 150 -2.83 -16.90 -3.08
N VAL A 151 -2.52 -15.60 -2.89
CA VAL A 151 -1.17 -15.10 -2.63
C VAL A 151 -1.23 -14.32 -1.32
N VAL A 152 -0.23 -14.49 -0.45
CA VAL A 152 -0.11 -13.75 0.79
C VAL A 152 1.13 -12.87 0.76
N ALA A 153 1.10 -11.76 1.46
CA ALA A 153 2.22 -10.87 1.62
C ALA A 153 2.12 -10.10 2.92
N HIS A 154 3.28 -9.73 3.47
CA HIS A 154 3.38 -8.79 4.59
C HIS A 154 4.57 -7.86 4.38
N ASN A 155 4.58 -6.75 5.10
CA ASN A 155 5.70 -5.83 5.16
C ASN A 155 6.40 -5.95 6.49
N HIS A 156 7.71 -5.68 6.49
CA HIS A 156 8.48 -5.46 7.70
C HIS A 156 8.76 -3.96 7.86
N PRO A 157 8.15 -3.26 8.83
CA PRO A 157 8.42 -1.83 9.07
C PRO A 157 9.89 -1.54 9.40
N SER A 158 10.61 -2.54 9.91
CA SER A 158 12.06 -2.47 10.16
C SER A 158 12.91 -2.36 8.88
N GLY A 159 12.33 -2.62 7.70
CA GLY A 159 13.04 -2.68 6.42
C GLY A 159 13.84 -3.97 6.19
N MET A 160 13.77 -4.95 7.09
CA MET A 160 14.42 -6.25 6.88
C MET A 160 13.65 -7.05 5.83
N GLU A 161 14.35 -7.53 4.80
CA GLU A 161 13.75 -8.28 3.68
C GLU A 161 13.63 -9.79 3.96
N ASN A 162 14.43 -10.29 4.91
CA ASN A 162 14.46 -11.72 5.21
C ASN A 162 13.24 -12.13 6.07
N PRO A 163 12.53 -13.20 5.68
CA PRO A 163 11.43 -13.72 6.46
C PRO A 163 11.93 -14.26 7.82
N SER A 164 11.18 -14.00 8.88
CA SER A 164 11.40 -14.56 10.20
C SER A 164 11.19 -16.09 10.22
N ARG A 165 11.44 -16.72 11.35
CA ARG A 165 11.11 -18.14 11.56
C ARG A 165 9.59 -18.32 11.56
N GLU A 166 8.88 -17.45 12.22
CA GLU A 166 7.41 -17.42 12.34
C GLU A 166 6.74 -17.28 10.97
N ASP A 167 7.27 -16.44 10.08
CA ASP A 167 6.77 -16.28 8.70
C ASP A 167 6.88 -17.59 7.91
N ARG A 168 7.97 -18.31 8.07
CA ARG A 168 8.17 -19.60 7.39
C ARG A 168 7.24 -20.68 7.94
N GLU A 169 7.05 -20.72 9.27
CA GLU A 169 6.12 -21.65 9.92
C GLU A 169 4.68 -21.36 9.48
N LEU A 170 4.27 -20.09 9.47
CA LEU A 170 2.96 -19.68 8.96
C LEU A 170 2.77 -20.05 7.49
N THR A 171 3.77 -19.78 6.64
CA THR A 171 3.71 -20.13 5.22
C THR A 171 3.52 -21.64 5.04
N THR A 172 4.20 -22.45 5.83
CA THR A 172 4.07 -23.93 5.80
C THR A 172 2.67 -24.37 6.21
N MET A 173 2.11 -23.75 7.26
CA MET A 173 0.73 -24.03 7.71
C MET A 173 -0.30 -23.63 6.64
N LEU A 174 -0.14 -22.47 6.03
CA LEU A 174 -1.01 -22.00 4.96
C LEU A 174 -0.95 -22.91 3.73
N TYR A 175 0.26 -23.31 3.32
CA TYR A 175 0.44 -24.24 2.21
C TYR A 175 -0.28 -25.57 2.44
N SER A 176 -0.12 -26.16 3.63
CA SER A 176 -0.79 -27.40 4.02
C SER A 176 -2.31 -27.26 4.04
N ALA A 177 -2.82 -26.18 4.64
CA ALA A 177 -4.24 -25.89 4.69
C ALA A 177 -4.84 -25.70 3.30
N GLY A 178 -4.13 -24.99 2.41
CA GLY A 178 -4.56 -24.76 1.02
C GLY A 178 -4.68 -26.04 0.21
N ASN A 179 -3.72 -26.93 0.37
CA ASN A 179 -3.76 -28.24 -0.28
C ASN A 179 -4.97 -29.06 0.18
N THR A 180 -5.28 -29.00 1.49
CA THR A 180 -6.46 -29.71 2.05
C THR A 180 -7.77 -29.13 1.54
N MET A 181 -7.86 -27.80 1.38
CA MET A 181 -9.08 -27.13 0.91
C MET A 181 -9.22 -27.02 -0.60
N GLY A 182 -8.21 -27.42 -1.36
CA GLY A 182 -8.20 -27.25 -2.83
C GLY A 182 -8.06 -25.79 -3.27
N ILE A 183 -7.53 -24.91 -2.39
CA ILE A 183 -7.24 -23.50 -2.67
C ILE A 183 -5.74 -23.27 -2.45
N PRO A 184 -4.89 -23.54 -3.44
CA PRO A 184 -3.45 -23.49 -3.23
C PRO A 184 -2.93 -22.09 -2.91
N LEU A 185 -1.90 -22.03 -2.07
CA LEU A 185 -1.03 -20.89 -1.89
C LEU A 185 0.03 -20.90 -3.01
N LEU A 186 0.13 -19.79 -3.77
CA LEU A 186 1.03 -19.63 -4.93
C LEU A 186 2.31 -18.87 -4.56
#